data_fb8a341d1088393e5db0b425e410c00c
#
_entry.id   fb8a341d1088393e5db0b425e410c00c
#
_cell.length_a   1.000
_cell.length_b   1.000
_cell.length_c   1.000
_cell.angle_alpha   90.00
_cell.angle_beta   90.00
_cell.angle_gamma   90.00
#
_symmetry.space_group_name_H-M   'P 1'
#
loop_
_entity.id
_entity.type
_entity.pdbx_description
1 polymer ?
#
loop_
_entity_poly.entity_id
_entity_poly.type
_entity_poly.pdbx_seq_one_letter_code
_entity_poly.pdbx_strand_id
1 'polypeptide(L)'
;AAKLKNGKRVNLFETNDPKNQFMSPIGYGALMGILKNYEIYYPFVAPTHDAFQRLKPGFEAPVCTVTSLGMDHQTPSRNRTVLIGLVRDLANPLATRFELRSPNPHSNTFLVCGVGYMLMLDGIKAVLEAGKTSTELEKSISKWYGEDDFYLETRREYRSEKNVFTEYTSEEREKLFGKAPATVWECFKVFEDRAEDLEKITYGSDNLKAIIGSYKAQMLSKW
;
A
#
# COMPACT_ATOMS: atom_id res chain seq x y z
N ALA A 1 6.67 -4.66 14.84
CA ALA A 1 7.51 -4.38 16.01
C ALA A 1 8.76 -5.26 15.99
N ALA A 2 9.88 -4.74 16.49
CA ALA A 2 11.12 -5.48 16.66
C ALA A 2 11.42 -5.64 18.17
N LYS A 3 12.19 -6.69 18.50
CA LYS A 3 12.72 -6.91 19.84
C LYS A 3 14.21 -6.61 19.84
N LEU A 4 14.64 -5.64 20.62
CA LEU A 4 16.06 -5.30 20.76
C LEU A 4 16.83 -6.35 21.58
N LYS A 5 18.16 -6.35 21.50
CA LYS A 5 19.03 -7.27 22.25
C LYS A 5 18.79 -7.25 23.77
N ASN A 6 18.37 -6.09 24.32
CA ASN A 6 18.00 -5.94 25.73
C ASN A 6 16.57 -6.40 26.07
N GLY A 7 15.87 -7.02 25.13
CA GLY A 7 14.49 -7.48 25.29
C GLY A 7 13.41 -6.43 25.11
N LYS A 8 13.76 -5.14 24.96
CA LYS A 8 12.79 -4.06 24.74
C LYS A 8 12.10 -4.24 23.39
N ARG A 9 10.77 -4.08 23.35
CA ARG A 9 9.99 -4.01 22.11
C ARG A 9 9.97 -2.58 21.60
N VAL A 10 10.17 -2.43 20.30
CA VAL A 10 10.09 -1.14 19.60
C VAL A 10 9.22 -1.29 18.35
N ASN A 11 8.52 -0.22 17.99
CA ASN A 11 7.81 -0.14 16.72
C ASN A 11 8.73 0.53 15.70
N LEU A 12 9.09 -0.18 14.65
CA LEU A 12 9.99 0.35 13.61
C LEU A 12 9.37 1.49 12.80
N PHE A 13 8.04 1.62 12.80
CA PHE A 13 7.34 2.70 12.09
C PHE A 13 7.27 3.99 12.91
N GLU A 14 7.42 3.88 14.23
CA GLU A 14 7.36 5.05 15.11
C GLU A 14 8.57 5.95 14.90
N THR A 15 8.32 7.25 14.98
CA THR A 15 9.38 8.28 14.89
C THR A 15 9.85 8.68 16.29
N ASN A 16 11.09 9.20 16.37
CA ASN A 16 11.62 9.81 17.59
C ASN A 16 11.07 11.23 17.84
N ASP A 17 10.44 11.84 16.83
CA ASP A 17 9.83 13.17 16.90
C ASP A 17 8.35 13.14 16.49
N PRO A 18 7.47 12.58 17.33
CA PRO A 18 6.05 12.39 16.97
C PRO A 18 5.26 13.68 16.86
N LYS A 19 5.80 14.83 17.30
CA LYS A 19 5.16 16.14 17.18
C LYS A 19 5.34 16.74 15.79
N ASN A 20 6.45 16.43 15.12
CA ASN A 20 6.84 17.03 13.85
C ASN A 20 6.98 16.01 12.70
N GLN A 21 6.68 14.75 12.95
CA GLN A 21 6.80 13.68 11.96
C GLN A 21 5.70 12.63 12.13
N PHE A 22 5.16 12.11 11.04
CA PHE A 22 4.19 11.01 11.09
C PHE A 22 4.84 9.67 11.42
N MET A 23 5.99 9.37 10.83
CA MET A 23 6.63 8.06 10.91
C MET A 23 8.15 8.17 10.79
N SER A 24 8.82 7.06 11.12
CA SER A 24 10.23 6.85 10.83
C SER A 24 10.45 6.67 9.31
N PRO A 25 11.69 6.78 8.81
CA PRO A 25 12.02 6.43 7.41
C PRO A 25 11.61 5.00 7.03
N ILE A 26 11.72 4.04 7.96
CA ILE A 26 11.26 2.65 7.74
C ILE A 26 9.74 2.60 7.53
N GLY A 27 8.97 3.37 8.30
CA GLY A 27 7.53 3.47 8.15
C GLY A 27 7.14 4.04 6.78
N TYR A 28 7.78 5.14 6.36
CA TYR A 28 7.56 5.70 5.03
C TYR A 28 7.95 4.73 3.92
N GLY A 29 9.12 4.09 4.01
CA GLY A 29 9.54 3.10 3.03
C GLY A 29 8.54 1.96 2.87
N ALA A 30 8.05 1.42 3.98
CA ALA A 30 7.03 0.38 3.98
C ALA A 30 5.75 0.83 3.28
N LEU A 31 5.26 2.04 3.57
CA LEU A 31 4.07 2.61 2.96
C LEU A 31 4.26 2.86 1.46
N MET A 32 5.36 3.50 1.08
CA MET A 32 5.69 3.80 -0.32
C MET A 32 5.84 2.53 -1.16
N GLY A 33 6.43 1.46 -0.59
CA GLY A 33 6.58 0.17 -1.26
C GLY A 33 5.25 -0.47 -1.61
N ILE A 34 4.28 -0.46 -0.70
CA ILE A 34 2.93 -0.96 -0.99
C ILE A 34 2.25 -0.07 -2.04
N LEU A 35 2.27 1.25 -1.88
CA LEU A 35 1.54 2.16 -2.76
C LEU A 35 2.05 2.12 -4.21
N LYS A 36 3.38 2.14 -4.41
CA LYS A 36 3.99 2.06 -5.75
C LYS A 36 3.64 0.76 -6.47
N ASN A 37 3.70 -0.35 -5.73
CA ASN A 37 3.59 -1.69 -6.30
C ASN A 37 2.18 -2.30 -6.09
N TYR A 38 1.18 -1.49 -5.77
CA TYR A 38 -0.12 -2.00 -5.38
C TYR A 38 -0.83 -2.77 -6.50
N GLU A 39 -0.60 -2.42 -7.75
CA GLU A 39 -1.21 -3.11 -8.89
C GLU A 39 -0.90 -4.60 -8.90
N ILE A 40 0.36 -4.99 -8.63
CA ILE A 40 0.74 -6.40 -8.52
C ILE A 40 0.23 -7.09 -7.26
N TYR A 41 -0.28 -6.33 -6.31
CA TYR A 41 -0.86 -6.85 -5.07
C TYR A 41 -2.36 -7.17 -5.20
N TYR A 42 -3.07 -6.49 -6.10
CA TYR A 42 -4.53 -6.68 -6.28
C TYR A 42 -4.96 -8.14 -6.41
N PRO A 43 -4.32 -8.98 -7.23
CA PRO A 43 -4.73 -10.37 -7.40
C PRO A 43 -4.74 -11.17 -6.09
N PHE A 44 -3.90 -10.80 -5.13
CA PHE A 44 -3.80 -11.48 -3.84
C PHE A 44 -4.82 -10.96 -2.82
N VAL A 45 -5.18 -9.69 -2.88
CA VAL A 45 -6.12 -9.06 -1.94
C VAL A 45 -7.58 -9.10 -2.40
N ALA A 46 -7.82 -9.24 -3.72
CA ALA A 46 -9.15 -9.26 -4.33
C ALA A 46 -9.28 -10.43 -5.34
N PRO A 47 -9.21 -11.70 -4.89
CA PRO A 47 -9.11 -12.86 -5.78
C PRO A 47 -10.45 -13.34 -6.36
N THR A 48 -11.57 -12.80 -5.91
CA THR A 48 -12.91 -13.30 -6.24
C THR A 48 -13.81 -12.18 -6.71
N HIS A 49 -14.84 -12.54 -7.50
CA HIS A 49 -15.76 -11.56 -8.08
C HIS A 49 -16.46 -10.69 -7.04
N ASP A 50 -16.85 -11.26 -5.92
CA ASP A 50 -17.50 -10.55 -4.81
C ASP A 50 -16.57 -9.51 -4.14
N ALA A 51 -15.25 -9.69 -4.22
CA ALA A 51 -14.29 -8.72 -3.71
C ALA A 51 -14.49 -7.33 -4.34
N PHE A 52 -14.77 -7.28 -5.65
CA PHE A 52 -14.95 -6.03 -6.39
C PHE A 52 -16.27 -5.32 -6.06
N GLN A 53 -17.24 -6.04 -5.52
CA GLN A 53 -18.50 -5.42 -5.04
C GLN A 53 -18.27 -4.47 -3.86
N ARG A 54 -17.15 -4.62 -3.14
CA ARG A 54 -16.73 -3.74 -2.05
C ARG A 54 -15.83 -2.58 -2.52
N LEU A 55 -15.14 -2.73 -3.65
CA LEU A 55 -14.19 -1.75 -4.19
C LEU A 55 -14.91 -0.74 -5.09
N LYS A 56 -15.91 -0.07 -4.57
CA LYS A 56 -16.74 0.91 -5.29
C LYS A 56 -17.24 2.01 -4.37
N PRO A 57 -17.65 3.18 -4.92
CA PRO A 57 -18.28 4.24 -4.15
C PRO A 57 -19.49 3.74 -3.36
N GLY A 58 -19.67 4.27 -2.14
CA GLY A 58 -20.73 3.85 -1.22
C GLY A 58 -20.34 2.72 -0.26
N PHE A 59 -19.22 2.06 -0.48
CA PHE A 59 -18.56 1.20 0.49
C PHE A 59 -17.29 1.87 0.99
N GLU A 60 -16.91 1.65 2.23
CA GLU A 60 -15.65 2.15 2.79
C GLU A 60 -14.44 1.31 2.31
N ALA A 61 -14.35 1.11 1.00
CA ALA A 61 -13.30 0.33 0.38
C ALA A 61 -12.74 1.09 -0.82
N PRO A 62 -11.41 1.12 -0.98
CA PRO A 62 -10.74 2.00 -1.92
C PRO A 62 -10.93 1.55 -3.36
N VAL A 63 -11.17 2.51 -4.23
CA VAL A 63 -11.21 2.33 -5.70
C VAL A 63 -9.91 2.81 -6.37
N CYS A 64 -8.96 3.30 -5.61
CA CYS A 64 -7.71 3.87 -6.10
C CYS A 64 -6.58 3.74 -5.06
N THR A 65 -5.35 3.93 -5.50
CA THR A 65 -4.14 3.70 -4.70
C THR A 65 -3.66 4.99 -4.05
N VAL A 66 -4.20 5.31 -2.88
CA VAL A 66 -3.90 6.53 -2.14
C VAL A 66 -3.87 6.27 -0.65
N THR A 67 -3.08 7.03 0.10
CA THR A 67 -3.00 6.99 1.56
C THR A 67 -3.50 8.27 2.20
N SER A 68 -3.83 8.18 3.48
CA SER A 68 -4.06 9.33 4.37
C SER A 68 -3.22 9.17 5.62
N LEU A 69 -2.47 10.22 5.97
CA LEU A 69 -1.61 10.26 7.16
C LEU A 69 -2.25 11.03 8.30
N GLY A 70 -3.10 11.98 7.99
CA GLY A 70 -3.71 12.97 8.87
C GLY A 70 -3.46 14.39 8.39
N MET A 71 -4.27 15.33 8.88
CA MET A 71 -4.15 16.76 8.53
C MET A 71 -2.86 17.39 9.08
N ASP A 72 -2.40 16.90 10.21
CA ASP A 72 -1.17 17.31 10.89
C ASP A 72 -0.58 16.12 11.67
N HIS A 73 0.65 16.30 12.19
CA HIS A 73 1.38 15.22 12.87
C HIS A 73 0.76 14.81 14.22
N GLN A 74 -0.16 15.56 14.77
CA GLN A 74 -0.78 15.30 16.08
C GLN A 74 -2.20 14.73 15.95
N THR A 75 -2.85 15.00 14.81
CA THR A 75 -4.22 14.55 14.53
C THR A 75 -4.21 13.33 13.63
N PRO A 76 -4.49 12.13 14.15
CA PRO A 76 -4.52 10.90 13.34
C PRO A 76 -5.54 11.01 12.20
N SER A 77 -5.23 10.36 11.08
CA SER A 77 -6.17 10.25 9.97
C SER A 77 -7.44 9.51 10.40
N ARG A 78 -8.59 10.04 9.97
CA ARG A 78 -9.89 9.37 10.06
C ARG A 78 -10.50 9.13 8.69
N ASN A 79 -9.74 9.37 7.62
CA ASN A 79 -10.21 9.16 6.26
C ASN A 79 -10.34 7.66 5.97
N ARG A 80 -11.57 7.20 5.79
CA ARG A 80 -11.87 5.79 5.51
C ARG A 80 -12.08 5.50 4.03
N THR A 81 -11.90 6.50 3.16
CA THR A 81 -12.08 6.36 1.71
C THR A 81 -10.79 6.03 0.97
N VAL A 82 -9.64 6.04 1.68
CA VAL A 82 -8.32 5.74 1.13
C VAL A 82 -7.96 4.26 1.25
N LEU A 83 -7.01 3.81 0.44
CA LEU A 83 -6.50 2.43 0.45
C LEU A 83 -5.82 2.08 1.76
N ILE A 84 -4.94 2.97 2.23
CA ILE A 84 -4.15 2.78 3.45
C ILE A 84 -4.32 4.00 4.34
N GLY A 85 -4.74 3.77 5.57
CA GLY A 85 -4.77 4.78 6.63
C GLY A 85 -3.62 4.58 7.61
N LEU A 86 -2.98 5.67 8.04
CA LEU A 86 -2.05 5.63 9.16
C LEU A 86 -2.84 5.72 10.47
N VAL A 87 -2.73 4.70 11.29
CA VAL A 87 -3.29 4.66 12.65
C VAL A 87 -2.19 4.96 13.64
N ARG A 88 -2.36 6.01 14.43
CA ARG A 88 -1.42 6.43 15.48
C ARG A 88 -2.13 6.65 16.81
N ASP A 89 -1.39 6.37 17.86
CA ASP A 89 -1.73 6.76 19.23
C ASP A 89 -0.47 7.37 19.84
N LEU A 90 -0.47 8.69 20.03
CA LEU A 90 0.70 9.42 20.57
C LEU A 90 1.06 9.02 21.99
N ALA A 91 0.10 8.47 22.75
CA ALA A 91 0.32 7.95 24.09
C ALA A 91 0.89 6.50 24.06
N ASN A 92 0.75 5.81 22.93
CA ASN A 92 1.22 4.43 22.77
C ASN A 92 1.97 4.24 21.44
N PRO A 93 3.28 4.50 21.40
CA PRO A 93 4.09 4.35 20.19
C PRO A 93 4.03 2.96 19.54
N LEU A 94 3.75 1.91 20.32
CA LEU A 94 3.60 0.56 19.78
C LEU A 94 2.33 0.37 18.96
N ALA A 95 1.36 1.27 19.05
CA ALA A 95 0.10 1.21 18.31
C ALA A 95 0.21 1.76 16.87
N THR A 96 1.28 2.49 16.52
CA THR A 96 1.47 3.03 15.16
C THR A 96 1.52 1.90 14.14
N ARG A 97 0.60 1.92 13.17
CA ARG A 97 0.45 0.90 12.14
C ARG A 97 -0.27 1.43 10.91
N PHE A 98 -0.22 0.66 9.83
CA PHE A 98 -1.08 0.88 8.67
C PHE A 98 -2.35 0.03 8.77
N GLU A 99 -3.45 0.59 8.30
CA GLU A 99 -4.70 -0.12 8.05
C GLU A 99 -4.90 -0.22 6.54
N LEU A 100 -4.59 -1.40 5.99
CA LEU A 100 -4.85 -1.72 4.58
C LEU A 100 -6.30 -2.19 4.45
N ARG A 101 -7.08 -1.52 3.59
CA ARG A 101 -8.55 -1.65 3.57
C ARG A 101 -9.10 -2.57 2.47
N SER A 102 -8.26 -3.03 1.55
CA SER A 102 -8.70 -3.81 0.38
C SER A 102 -8.81 -5.33 0.59
N PRO A 103 -8.08 -6.00 1.52
CA PRO A 103 -8.14 -7.45 1.59
C PRO A 103 -9.56 -7.98 1.81
N ASN A 104 -9.92 -9.01 1.05
CA ASN A 104 -11.22 -9.68 1.09
C ASN A 104 -11.15 -10.92 2.00
N PRO A 105 -12.23 -11.32 2.69
CA PRO A 105 -12.26 -12.54 3.50
C PRO A 105 -11.93 -13.83 2.75
N HIS A 106 -12.14 -13.87 1.44
CA HIS A 106 -11.78 -15.01 0.58
C HIS A 106 -10.32 -15.01 0.12
N SER A 107 -9.54 -13.98 0.48
CA SER A 107 -8.11 -13.93 0.16
C SER A 107 -7.33 -14.96 0.96
N ASN A 108 -6.29 -15.53 0.34
CA ASN A 108 -5.35 -16.37 1.05
C ASN A 108 -4.48 -15.49 1.97
N THR A 109 -4.68 -15.59 3.28
CA THR A 109 -4.02 -14.76 4.29
C THR A 109 -2.49 -14.87 4.22
N PHE A 110 -1.93 -16.04 3.93
CA PHE A 110 -0.48 -16.22 3.81
C PHE A 110 0.08 -15.45 2.61
N LEU A 111 -0.61 -15.49 1.47
CA LEU A 111 -0.20 -14.75 0.27
C LEU A 111 -0.37 -13.24 0.46
N VAL A 112 -1.48 -12.80 1.05
CA VAL A 112 -1.68 -11.38 1.38
C VAL A 112 -0.56 -10.88 2.29
N CYS A 113 -0.26 -11.59 3.37
CA CYS A 113 0.82 -11.18 4.27
C CYS A 113 2.19 -11.26 3.60
N GLY A 114 2.50 -12.37 2.92
CA GLY A 114 3.82 -12.60 2.30
C GLY A 114 4.14 -11.55 1.25
N VAL A 115 3.26 -11.37 0.26
CA VAL A 115 3.45 -10.36 -0.80
C VAL A 115 3.46 -8.97 -0.21
N GLY A 116 2.53 -8.64 0.70
CA GLY A 116 2.51 -7.33 1.36
C GLY A 116 3.83 -6.99 2.06
N TYR A 117 4.42 -7.93 2.80
CA TYR A 117 5.74 -7.72 3.43
C TYR A 117 6.86 -7.54 2.40
N MET A 118 6.83 -8.24 1.28
CA MET A 118 7.82 -8.08 0.23
C MET A 118 7.74 -6.71 -0.42
N LEU A 119 6.54 -6.20 -0.70
CA LEU A 119 6.34 -4.83 -1.18
C LEU A 119 6.85 -3.79 -0.17
N MET A 120 6.58 -3.99 1.11
CA MET A 120 7.10 -3.12 2.17
C MET A 120 8.64 -3.14 2.20
N LEU A 121 9.26 -4.32 2.06
CA LEU A 121 10.71 -4.46 2.05
C LEU A 121 11.36 -3.78 0.84
N ASP A 122 10.74 -3.82 -0.33
CA ASP A 122 11.22 -3.13 -1.53
C ASP A 122 11.33 -1.61 -1.27
N GLY A 123 10.26 -0.99 -0.77
CA GLY A 123 10.28 0.43 -0.43
C GLY A 123 11.21 0.78 0.74
N ILE A 124 11.31 -0.07 1.77
CA ILE A 124 12.26 0.13 2.87
C ILE A 124 13.70 0.14 2.36
N LYS A 125 14.06 -0.79 1.48
CA LYS A 125 15.40 -0.84 0.87
C LYS A 125 15.70 0.43 0.09
N ALA A 126 14.78 0.84 -0.79
CA ALA A 126 14.95 2.05 -1.59
C ALA A 126 15.16 3.30 -0.72
N VAL A 127 14.40 3.43 0.37
CA VAL A 127 14.54 4.56 1.31
C VAL A 127 15.88 4.52 2.06
N LEU A 128 16.30 3.35 2.52
CA LEU A 128 17.57 3.21 3.24
C LEU A 128 18.79 3.45 2.33
N GLU A 129 18.75 2.97 1.10
CA GLU A 129 19.76 3.21 0.07
C GLU A 129 19.85 4.69 -0.31
N ALA A 130 18.72 5.37 -0.40
CA ALA A 130 18.67 6.82 -0.69
C ALA A 130 19.07 7.70 0.52
N GLY A 131 19.15 7.15 1.73
CA GLY A 131 19.52 7.87 2.95
C GLY A 131 18.57 9.01 3.33
N LYS A 132 17.29 8.93 2.94
CA LYS A 132 16.30 9.98 3.12
C LYS A 132 15.81 10.10 4.56
N THR A 133 15.61 11.35 5.00
CA THR A 133 15.00 11.68 6.29
C THR A 133 13.48 11.56 6.24
N SER A 134 12.82 11.43 7.41
CA SER A 134 11.35 11.40 7.51
C SER A 134 10.69 12.63 6.86
N THR A 135 11.28 13.82 6.99
CA THR A 135 10.76 15.05 6.39
C THR A 135 10.83 15.05 4.86
N GLU A 136 11.93 14.52 4.29
CA GLU A 136 12.04 14.38 2.83
C GLU A 136 11.05 13.34 2.30
N LEU A 137 10.88 12.23 3.02
CA LEU A 137 9.95 11.16 2.64
C LEU A 137 8.48 11.59 2.77
N GLU A 138 8.15 12.47 3.73
CA GLU A 138 6.84 13.09 3.80
C GLU A 138 6.56 13.98 2.58
N LYS A 139 7.57 14.72 2.10
CA LYS A 139 7.46 15.46 0.84
C LYS A 139 7.28 14.53 -0.36
N SER A 140 8.08 13.47 -0.43
CA SER A 140 7.96 12.45 -1.47
C SER A 140 6.54 11.88 -1.59
N ILE A 141 5.95 11.42 -0.48
CA ILE A 141 4.61 10.83 -0.51
C ILE A 141 3.51 11.86 -0.75
N SER A 142 3.79 13.13 -0.48
CA SER A 142 2.87 14.26 -0.67
C SER A 142 3.11 15.03 -1.98
N LYS A 143 3.93 14.49 -2.87
CA LYS A 143 4.24 15.11 -4.17
C LYS A 143 3.00 15.27 -5.04
N TRP A 144 3.02 16.29 -5.91
CA TRP A 144 1.99 16.52 -6.90
C TRP A 144 2.20 15.67 -8.16
N TYR A 145 1.12 15.50 -8.92
CA TYR A 145 1.16 14.88 -10.24
C TYR A 145 2.14 15.62 -11.16
N GLY A 146 3.07 14.88 -11.73
CA GLY A 146 4.10 15.41 -12.62
C GLY A 146 5.43 15.74 -11.93
N GLU A 147 5.49 15.73 -10.62
CA GLU A 147 6.76 15.90 -9.89
C GLU A 147 7.56 14.60 -9.87
N ASP A 148 8.86 14.71 -10.12
CA ASP A 148 9.79 13.59 -10.05
C ASP A 148 10.05 13.17 -8.61
N ASP A 149 10.31 11.88 -8.42
CA ASP A 149 10.67 11.30 -7.13
C ASP A 149 11.72 10.20 -7.33
N PHE A 150 12.51 9.93 -6.29
CA PHE A 150 13.55 8.90 -6.34
C PHE A 150 13.01 7.47 -6.44
N TYR A 151 11.74 7.27 -6.03
CA TYR A 151 11.13 5.94 -5.96
C TYR A 151 9.71 5.89 -6.52
N LEU A 152 8.87 6.90 -6.23
CA LEU A 152 7.47 6.95 -6.64
C LEU A 152 7.31 7.41 -8.09
N GLU A 153 6.24 7.00 -8.74
CA GLU A 153 5.97 7.33 -10.14
C GLU A 153 5.66 8.83 -10.33
N THR A 154 6.26 9.47 -11.34
CA THR A 154 6.06 10.88 -11.66
C THR A 154 4.60 11.23 -11.94
N ARG A 155 3.88 10.37 -12.67
CA ARG A 155 2.49 10.60 -13.09
C ARG A 155 1.46 10.06 -12.10
N ARG A 156 1.72 10.18 -10.80
CA ARG A 156 0.83 9.74 -9.71
C ARG A 156 0.96 10.65 -8.50
N GLU A 157 -0.14 10.79 -7.78
CA GLU A 157 -0.17 11.27 -6.40
C GLU A 157 -0.47 10.10 -5.48
N TYR A 158 0.01 10.17 -4.23
CA TYR A 158 -0.07 9.04 -3.31
C TYR A 158 -0.72 9.38 -1.98
N ARG A 159 -1.01 10.67 -1.72
CA ARG A 159 -1.62 11.12 -0.46
C ARG A 159 -2.83 12.00 -0.71
N SER A 160 -3.91 11.74 0.02
CA SER A 160 -5.06 12.64 0.11
C SER A 160 -5.70 12.55 1.49
N GLU A 161 -5.95 13.70 2.09
CA GLU A 161 -6.74 13.80 3.33
C GLU A 161 -8.23 14.06 3.02
N LYS A 162 -8.59 14.28 1.75
CA LYS A 162 -9.95 14.50 1.28
C LYS A 162 -10.69 13.17 1.11
N ASN A 163 -12.02 13.23 1.18
CA ASN A 163 -12.86 12.10 0.80
C ASN A 163 -12.74 11.86 -0.71
N VAL A 164 -12.17 10.73 -1.11
CA VAL A 164 -11.88 10.47 -2.52
C VAL A 164 -13.13 10.23 -3.37
N PHE A 165 -14.27 9.97 -2.76
CA PHE A 165 -15.54 9.74 -3.48
C PHE A 165 -16.34 11.00 -3.72
N THR A 166 -16.19 12.02 -2.87
CA THR A 166 -16.98 13.26 -2.93
C THR A 166 -16.20 14.47 -3.42
N GLU A 167 -14.88 14.46 -3.25
CA GLU A 167 -14.00 15.60 -3.54
C GLU A 167 -13.26 15.47 -4.89
N TYR A 168 -13.41 14.33 -5.56
CA TYR A 168 -12.79 14.05 -6.86
C TYR A 168 -13.79 13.37 -7.79
N THR A 169 -13.79 13.73 -9.07
CA THR A 169 -14.50 12.97 -10.10
C THR A 169 -13.84 11.60 -10.33
N SER A 170 -14.51 10.71 -11.04
CA SER A 170 -13.91 9.40 -11.38
C SER A 170 -12.65 9.56 -12.22
N GLU A 171 -12.67 10.48 -13.18
CA GLU A 171 -11.57 10.79 -14.08
C GLU A 171 -10.37 11.36 -13.32
N GLU A 172 -10.61 12.28 -12.37
CA GLU A 172 -9.56 12.82 -11.51
C GLU A 172 -8.92 11.74 -10.64
N ARG A 173 -9.74 10.88 -10.01
CA ARG A 173 -9.23 9.76 -9.21
C ARG A 173 -8.34 8.82 -10.01
N GLU A 174 -8.82 8.40 -11.20
CA GLU A 174 -8.07 7.49 -12.07
C GLU A 174 -6.76 8.14 -12.54
N LYS A 175 -6.79 9.42 -12.89
CA LYS A 175 -5.60 10.17 -13.31
C LYS A 175 -4.59 10.33 -12.17
N LEU A 176 -5.04 10.79 -11.00
CA LEU A 176 -4.14 11.14 -9.90
C LEU A 176 -3.68 9.92 -9.11
N PHE A 177 -4.59 9.01 -8.77
CA PHE A 177 -4.34 7.92 -7.83
C PHE A 177 -4.34 6.52 -8.48
N GLY A 178 -4.54 6.46 -9.81
CA GLY A 178 -4.67 5.21 -10.56
C GLY A 178 -5.99 4.49 -10.31
N LYS A 179 -6.26 3.51 -11.14
CA LYS A 179 -7.49 2.73 -11.16
C LYS A 179 -7.29 1.37 -10.49
N ALA A 180 -8.19 1.02 -9.59
CA ALA A 180 -8.29 -0.36 -9.13
C ALA A 180 -8.91 -1.25 -10.22
N PRO A 181 -8.47 -2.52 -10.38
CA PRO A 181 -9.18 -3.48 -11.20
C PRO A 181 -10.64 -3.58 -10.76
N ALA A 182 -11.56 -3.65 -11.71
CA ALA A 182 -12.99 -3.78 -11.44
C ALA A 182 -13.47 -5.23 -11.56
N THR A 183 -12.67 -6.11 -12.13
CA THR A 183 -13.00 -7.51 -12.39
C THR A 183 -11.85 -8.45 -12.10
N VAL A 184 -12.16 -9.73 -11.87
CA VAL A 184 -11.15 -10.79 -11.72
C VAL A 184 -10.29 -10.89 -12.98
N TRP A 185 -10.87 -10.66 -14.16
CA TRP A 185 -10.15 -10.68 -15.42
C TRP A 185 -9.09 -9.58 -15.54
N GLU A 186 -9.42 -8.36 -15.10
CA GLU A 186 -8.44 -7.27 -15.03
C GLU A 186 -7.32 -7.58 -14.03
N CYS A 187 -7.65 -8.18 -12.88
CA CYS A 187 -6.65 -8.68 -11.94
C CYS A 187 -5.75 -9.77 -12.54
N PHE A 188 -6.33 -10.67 -13.35
CA PHE A 188 -5.57 -11.72 -14.01
C PHE A 188 -4.54 -11.15 -15.00
N LYS A 189 -4.91 -10.12 -15.75
CA LYS A 189 -3.99 -9.43 -16.66
C LYS A 189 -2.76 -8.87 -15.96
N VAL A 190 -2.88 -8.44 -14.71
CA VAL A 190 -1.73 -7.95 -13.93
C VAL A 190 -0.64 -9.03 -13.79
N PHE A 191 -1.02 -10.30 -13.63
CA PHE A 191 -0.04 -11.40 -13.59
C PHE A 191 0.70 -11.62 -14.90
N GLU A 192 0.11 -11.22 -16.03
CA GLU A 192 0.73 -11.31 -17.34
C GLU A 192 1.56 -10.07 -17.64
N ASP A 193 0.98 -8.90 -17.45
CA ASP A 193 1.58 -7.61 -17.80
C ASP A 193 2.71 -7.19 -16.86
N ARG A 194 2.66 -7.61 -15.58
CA ARG A 194 3.58 -7.21 -14.50
C ARG A 194 4.31 -8.41 -13.87
N ALA A 195 4.42 -9.53 -14.57
CA ALA A 195 5.07 -10.75 -14.07
C ALA A 195 6.54 -10.50 -13.66
N GLU A 196 7.28 -9.71 -14.44
CA GLU A 196 8.68 -9.37 -14.16
C GLU A 196 8.83 -8.54 -12.88
N ASP A 197 7.94 -7.56 -12.66
CA ASP A 197 7.95 -6.74 -11.44
C ASP A 197 7.69 -7.59 -10.21
N LEU A 198 6.72 -8.50 -10.30
CA LEU A 198 6.40 -9.41 -9.21
C LEU A 198 7.57 -10.37 -8.93
N GLU A 199 8.21 -10.92 -9.98
CA GLU A 199 9.39 -11.78 -9.86
C GLU A 199 10.55 -11.03 -9.20
N LYS A 200 10.82 -9.80 -9.61
CA LYS A 200 11.87 -8.95 -9.04
C LYS A 200 11.66 -8.69 -7.54
N ILE A 201 10.44 -8.31 -7.15
CA ILE A 201 10.11 -7.99 -5.75
C ILE A 201 10.14 -9.23 -4.87
N THR A 202 9.77 -10.39 -5.41
CA THR A 202 9.72 -11.65 -4.68
C THR A 202 10.99 -12.49 -4.81
N TYR A 203 12.04 -11.91 -5.36
CA TYR A 203 13.37 -12.54 -5.54
C TYR A 203 13.37 -13.80 -6.41
N GLY A 204 12.48 -13.88 -7.38
CA GLY A 204 12.52 -14.93 -8.39
C GLY A 204 12.31 -16.37 -7.86
N SER A 205 11.62 -16.54 -6.75
CA SER A 205 11.44 -17.86 -6.16
C SER A 205 10.58 -18.75 -7.06
N ASP A 206 11.07 -19.95 -7.40
CA ASP A 206 10.31 -20.93 -8.17
C ASP A 206 9.02 -21.34 -7.46
N ASN A 207 9.02 -21.35 -6.13
CA ASN A 207 7.82 -21.57 -5.33
C ASN A 207 6.76 -20.50 -5.59
N LEU A 208 7.14 -19.23 -5.76
CA LEU A 208 6.19 -18.18 -6.08
C LEU A 208 5.62 -18.33 -7.47
N LYS A 209 6.43 -18.74 -8.47
CA LYS A 209 5.95 -19.04 -9.82
C LYS A 209 4.90 -20.16 -9.79
N ALA A 210 5.13 -21.21 -9.01
CA ALA A 210 4.18 -22.30 -8.81
C ALA A 210 2.88 -21.82 -8.11
N ILE A 211 3.00 -20.97 -7.10
CA ILE A 211 1.86 -20.38 -6.38
C ILE A 211 1.04 -19.48 -7.32
N ILE A 212 1.68 -18.60 -8.09
CA ILE A 212 1.02 -17.75 -9.08
C ILE A 212 0.31 -18.60 -10.16
N GLY A 213 0.96 -19.64 -10.65
CA GLY A 213 0.38 -20.57 -11.62
C GLY A 213 -0.88 -21.27 -11.06
N SER A 214 -0.82 -21.76 -9.83
CA SER A 214 -1.97 -22.35 -9.14
C SER A 214 -3.10 -21.33 -8.93
N TYR A 215 -2.75 -20.11 -8.57
CA TYR A 215 -3.70 -19.03 -8.34
C TYR A 215 -4.41 -18.62 -9.63
N LYS A 216 -3.66 -18.48 -10.72
CA LYS A 216 -4.22 -18.25 -12.07
C LYS A 216 -5.21 -19.35 -12.46
N ALA A 217 -4.84 -20.62 -12.27
CA ALA A 217 -5.70 -21.75 -12.57
C ALA A 217 -7.00 -21.72 -11.75
N GLN A 218 -6.92 -21.38 -10.46
CA GLN A 218 -8.10 -21.22 -9.61
C GLN A 218 -9.00 -20.06 -10.02
N MET A 219 -8.42 -18.92 -10.40
CA MET A 219 -9.19 -17.78 -10.90
C MET A 219 -9.92 -18.13 -12.20
N LEU A 220 -9.28 -18.82 -13.12
CA LEU A 220 -9.87 -19.24 -14.38
C LEU A 220 -10.92 -20.35 -14.22
N SER A 221 -10.75 -21.27 -13.26
CA SER A 221 -11.68 -22.38 -13.06
C SER A 221 -13.05 -21.97 -12.49
N LYS A 222 -13.17 -20.76 -11.98
CA LYS A 222 -14.41 -20.21 -11.43
C LYS A 222 -15.21 -19.40 -12.44
N TRP A 223 -14.78 -19.34 -13.68
CA TRP A 223 -15.38 -18.68 -14.83
C TRP A 223 -15.49 -19.61 -16.03
#